data_4ceccbcec77699f2d871ff8c140e10f7
#
_entry.id   4ceccbcec77699f2d871ff8c140e10f7
#
_cell.length_a   1.000
_cell.length_b   1.000
_cell.length_c   1.000
_cell.angle_alpha   90.00
_cell.angle_beta   90.00
_cell.angle_gamma   90.00
#
_symmetry.space_group_name_H-M   'P 1'
#
loop_
_entity.id
_entity.type
_entity.pdbx_description
1 polymer ?
#
loop_
_entity_poly.entity_id
_entity_poly.type
_entity_poly.pdbx_seq_one_letter_code
_entity_poly.pdbx_strand_id
1 'polypeptide(L)'
;SSDWSSDVCSSDLAPFLLNVCASGIVIVLNHNFKIYGGDLAIGAYGIVNRVATLFVMVVIGLTQGMQPVVGYNFGARHFERVQKTLKKVIRIAVTIMGLGWVCSELLPGHIVAMFSDDAELNKLAEVGLRITILSFPMVGAQIVITNFFQSIGKAKISILLSLARQLLFLIPLLYTLPHMAGLDIYGVWGSMPLADTLAFIAAILTLRWYLKKTHGLQTIA
;
A
#
# COMPACT_ATOMS: atom_id res chain seq x y z
N SER A 1 -11.44 -0.63 36.38
CA SER A 1 -11.56 0.69 35.69
C SER A 1 -10.25 1.15 35.01
N SER A 2 -9.13 0.45 35.24
CA SER A 2 -7.83 0.82 34.67
C SER A 2 -7.58 0.24 33.24
N ASP A 3 -8.26 -0.84 32.86
CA ASP A 3 -8.07 -1.47 31.56
C ASP A 3 -8.71 -0.68 30.42
N TRP A 4 -9.83 0.00 30.68
CA TRP A 4 -10.55 0.78 29.64
C TRP A 4 -9.74 1.96 29.10
N SER A 5 -9.02 2.66 29.96
CA SER A 5 -8.22 3.82 29.56
C SER A 5 -6.95 3.42 28.77
N SER A 6 -6.36 2.27 29.08
CA SER A 6 -5.21 1.75 28.38
C SER A 6 -5.56 1.21 26.98
N ASP A 7 -6.72 0.57 26.82
CA ASP A 7 -7.18 0.04 25.54
C ASP A 7 -7.63 1.17 24.58
N VAL A 8 -8.33 2.19 25.09
CA VAL A 8 -8.73 3.37 24.30
C VAL A 8 -7.49 4.17 23.88
N CYS A 9 -6.56 4.41 24.80
CA CYS A 9 -5.32 5.12 24.50
C CYS A 9 -4.46 4.37 23.46
N SER A 10 -4.39 3.05 23.52
CA SER A 10 -3.64 2.24 22.56
C SER A 10 -4.32 2.15 21.19
N SER A 11 -5.65 2.22 21.13
CA SER A 11 -6.40 2.20 19.87
C SER A 11 -6.26 3.49 19.07
N ASP A 12 -6.17 4.64 19.75
CA ASP A 12 -6.05 5.94 19.10
C ASP A 12 -4.58 6.30 18.78
N LEU A 13 -3.64 5.78 19.57
CA LEU A 13 -2.20 5.99 19.34
C LEU A 13 -1.72 5.32 18.05
N ALA A 14 -2.27 4.17 17.69
CA ALA A 14 -1.85 3.44 16.51
C ALA A 14 -2.14 4.18 15.18
N PRO A 15 -3.35 4.70 14.91
CA PRO A 15 -3.62 5.55 13.75
C PRO A 15 -2.81 6.84 13.75
N PHE A 16 -2.60 7.45 14.92
CA PHE A 16 -1.76 8.63 15.05
C PHE A 16 -0.31 8.36 14.62
N LEU A 17 0.31 7.30 15.14
CA LEU A 17 1.66 6.91 14.77
C LEU A 17 1.78 6.59 13.27
N LEU A 18 0.78 5.92 12.68
CA LEU A 18 0.76 5.65 11.24
C LEU A 18 0.73 6.94 10.41
N ASN A 19 -0.06 7.94 10.82
CA ASN A 19 -0.13 9.23 10.15
C ASN A 19 1.17 10.03 10.30
N VAL A 20 1.79 10.04 11.48
CA VAL A 20 3.10 10.67 11.71
C VAL A 20 4.18 10.01 10.85
N CYS A 21 4.21 8.68 10.81
CA CYS A 21 5.13 7.95 9.93
C CYS A 21 4.90 8.27 8.44
N ALA A 22 3.63 8.31 8.00
CA ALA A 22 3.29 8.65 6.63
C ALA A 22 3.75 10.07 6.26
N SER A 23 3.54 11.05 7.15
CA SER A 23 4.03 12.42 6.95
C SER A 23 5.56 12.49 6.88
N GLY A 24 6.25 11.77 7.77
CA GLY A 24 7.71 11.68 7.75
C GLY A 24 8.24 11.10 6.44
N ILE A 25 7.58 10.09 5.88
CA ILE A 25 7.94 9.48 4.59
C ILE A 25 7.78 10.46 3.43
N VAL A 26 6.70 11.24 3.42
CA VAL A 26 6.51 12.26 2.38
C VAL A 26 7.66 13.28 2.42
N ILE A 27 8.13 13.67 3.60
CA ILE A 27 9.29 14.57 3.75
C ILE A 27 10.56 13.89 3.20
N VAL A 28 10.82 12.63 3.55
CA VAL A 28 11.98 11.90 3.07
C VAL A 28 11.93 11.70 1.55
N LEU A 29 10.78 11.37 1.00
CA LEU A 29 10.57 11.24 -0.45
C LEU A 29 10.84 12.55 -1.17
N ASN A 30 10.22 13.64 -0.72
CA ASN A 30 10.42 14.96 -1.32
C ASN A 30 11.88 15.41 -1.23
N HIS A 31 12.57 15.11 -0.13
CA HIS A 31 13.99 15.41 0.04
C HIS A 31 14.85 14.65 -0.98
N ASN A 32 14.60 13.33 -1.16
CA ASN A 32 15.32 12.55 -2.15
C ASN A 32 15.02 13.01 -3.59
N PHE A 33 13.76 13.26 -3.94
CA PHE A 33 13.41 13.81 -5.25
C PHE A 33 14.07 15.14 -5.50
N LYS A 34 14.18 16.01 -4.49
CA LYS A 34 14.87 17.29 -4.62
C LYS A 34 16.37 17.14 -4.89
N ILE A 35 17.04 16.22 -4.18
CA ILE A 35 18.48 15.98 -4.35
C ILE A 35 18.80 15.46 -5.76
N TYR A 36 18.05 14.47 -6.23
CA TYR A 36 18.37 13.75 -7.47
C TYR A 36 17.68 14.30 -8.73
N GLY A 37 16.63 15.12 -8.60
CA GLY A 37 15.86 15.61 -9.74
C GLY A 37 15.35 17.04 -9.63
N GLY A 38 15.71 17.75 -8.55
CA GLY A 38 15.31 19.15 -8.34
C GLY A 38 13.81 19.33 -8.07
N ASP A 39 13.35 20.57 -8.19
CA ASP A 39 11.95 20.93 -7.92
C ASP A 39 10.99 20.33 -8.94
N LEU A 40 11.46 20.11 -10.18
CA LEU A 40 10.68 19.46 -11.24
C LEU A 40 10.29 18.02 -10.85
N ALA A 41 11.21 17.28 -10.21
CA ALA A 41 10.96 15.91 -9.77
C ALA A 41 9.92 15.82 -8.63
N ILE A 42 9.89 16.81 -7.75
CA ILE A 42 8.87 16.92 -6.71
C ILE A 42 7.49 17.12 -7.34
N GLY A 43 7.41 18.02 -8.35
CA GLY A 43 6.19 18.23 -9.12
C GLY A 43 5.70 16.97 -9.83
N ALA A 44 6.61 16.26 -10.50
CA ALA A 44 6.34 14.99 -11.15
C ALA A 44 5.83 13.92 -10.16
N TYR A 45 6.47 13.80 -9.00
CA TYR A 45 6.01 12.91 -7.93
C TYR A 45 4.61 13.28 -7.45
N GLY A 46 4.32 14.57 -7.32
CA GLY A 46 2.99 15.06 -6.94
C GLY A 46 1.89 14.58 -7.89
N ILE A 47 2.14 14.62 -9.20
CA ILE A 47 1.20 14.12 -10.22
C ILE A 47 1.02 12.61 -10.10
N VAL A 48 2.12 11.85 -10.06
CA VAL A 48 2.09 10.39 -9.95
C VAL A 48 1.35 9.95 -8.68
N ASN A 49 1.62 10.61 -7.55
CA ASN A 49 0.96 10.30 -6.28
C ASN A 49 -0.55 10.59 -6.32
N ARG A 50 -1.00 11.63 -7.02
CA ARG A 50 -2.43 11.91 -7.21
C ARG A 50 -3.11 10.81 -8.01
N VAL A 51 -2.50 10.38 -9.12
CA VAL A 51 -3.02 9.28 -9.94
C VAL A 51 -3.10 8.00 -9.11
N ALA A 52 -2.02 7.64 -8.40
CA ALA A 52 -1.98 6.47 -7.53
C ALA A 52 -3.08 6.52 -6.45
N THR A 53 -3.25 7.67 -5.81
CA THR A 53 -4.25 7.86 -4.75
C THR A 53 -5.68 7.61 -5.23
N LEU A 54 -6.03 8.02 -6.45
CA LEU A 54 -7.36 7.77 -7.01
C LEU A 54 -7.68 6.27 -7.07
N PHE A 55 -6.77 5.44 -7.58
CA PHE A 55 -6.96 4.00 -7.63
C PHE A 55 -6.98 3.36 -6.24
N VAL A 56 -6.09 3.81 -5.35
CA VAL A 56 -6.02 3.33 -3.97
C VAL A 56 -7.32 3.64 -3.22
N MET A 57 -7.93 4.81 -3.42
CA MET A 57 -9.21 5.18 -2.78
C MET A 57 -10.35 4.22 -3.18
N VAL A 58 -10.40 3.76 -4.43
CA VAL A 58 -11.39 2.78 -4.87
C VAL A 58 -11.21 1.46 -4.12
N VAL A 59 -9.96 1.00 -3.95
CA VAL A 59 -9.65 -0.23 -3.18
C VAL A 59 -9.96 -0.05 -1.70
N ILE A 60 -9.68 1.12 -1.12
CA ILE A 60 -10.05 1.42 0.27
C ILE A 60 -11.57 1.35 0.45
N GLY A 61 -12.36 1.96 -0.45
CA GLY A 61 -13.81 1.85 -0.42
C GLY A 61 -14.30 0.40 -0.47
N LEU A 62 -13.68 -0.43 -1.34
CA LEU A 62 -13.98 -1.86 -1.41
C LEU A 62 -13.66 -2.59 -0.10
N THR A 63 -12.55 -2.27 0.55
CA THR A 63 -12.16 -2.89 1.83
C THR A 63 -13.05 -2.43 2.98
N GLN A 64 -13.52 -1.20 2.99
CA GLN A 64 -14.49 -0.72 3.99
C GLN A 64 -15.81 -1.51 3.90
N GLY A 65 -16.28 -1.84 2.68
CA GLY A 65 -17.43 -2.73 2.50
C GLY A 65 -17.15 -4.18 2.94
N MET A 66 -15.91 -4.65 2.83
CA MET A 66 -15.51 -5.98 3.28
C MET A 66 -15.50 -6.11 4.81
N GLN A 67 -15.11 -5.07 5.54
CA GLN A 67 -14.87 -5.11 6.99
C GLN A 67 -16.07 -5.65 7.78
N PRO A 68 -17.32 -5.13 7.64
CA PRO A 68 -18.45 -5.63 8.41
C PRO A 68 -18.80 -7.07 8.06
N VAL A 69 -18.67 -7.45 6.77
CA VAL A 69 -18.96 -8.82 6.31
C VAL A 69 -17.99 -9.81 6.91
N VAL A 70 -16.70 -9.49 6.87
CA VAL A 70 -15.65 -10.35 7.44
C VAL A 70 -15.76 -10.38 8.96
N GLY A 71 -15.92 -9.24 9.63
CA GLY A 71 -16.03 -9.17 11.09
C GLY A 71 -17.21 -9.98 11.63
N TYR A 72 -18.40 -9.83 11.04
CA TYR A 72 -19.58 -10.58 11.43
C TYR A 72 -19.41 -12.10 11.25
N ASN A 73 -18.97 -12.53 10.04
CA ASN A 73 -18.81 -13.98 9.77
C ASN A 73 -17.66 -14.59 10.58
N PHE A 74 -16.61 -13.82 10.89
CA PHE A 74 -15.52 -14.28 11.74
C PHE A 74 -16.00 -14.48 13.18
N GLY A 75 -16.78 -13.54 13.74
CA GLY A 75 -17.39 -13.67 15.06
C GLY A 75 -18.38 -14.85 15.15
N ALA A 76 -19.15 -15.09 14.09
CA ALA A 76 -20.06 -16.22 13.97
C ALA A 76 -19.36 -17.57 13.63
N ARG A 77 -18.02 -17.60 13.56
CA ARG A 77 -17.19 -18.78 13.21
C ARG A 77 -17.47 -19.37 11.82
N HIS A 78 -18.06 -18.61 10.90
CA HIS A 78 -18.29 -19.01 9.51
C HIS A 78 -17.02 -18.79 8.66
N PHE A 79 -15.94 -19.47 8.98
CA PHE A 79 -14.62 -19.25 8.38
C PHE A 79 -14.56 -19.50 6.87
N GLU A 80 -15.39 -20.39 6.36
CA GLU A 80 -15.48 -20.63 4.91
C GLU A 80 -16.00 -19.39 4.17
N ARG A 81 -17.00 -18.71 4.73
CA ARG A 81 -17.54 -17.45 4.16
C ARG A 81 -16.51 -16.34 4.24
N VAL A 82 -15.77 -16.25 5.35
CA VAL A 82 -14.66 -15.29 5.51
C VAL A 82 -13.62 -15.47 4.41
N GLN A 83 -13.18 -16.71 4.16
CA GLN A 83 -12.19 -17.00 3.12
C GLN A 83 -12.71 -16.72 1.71
N LYS A 84 -13.98 -17.10 1.43
CA LYS A 84 -14.62 -16.80 0.14
C LYS A 84 -14.70 -15.30 -0.12
N THR A 85 -15.11 -14.53 0.89
CA THR A 85 -15.16 -13.05 0.82
C THR A 85 -13.76 -12.47 0.59
N LEU A 86 -12.77 -12.87 1.38
CA LEU A 86 -11.39 -12.40 1.23
C LEU A 86 -10.85 -12.66 -0.18
N LYS A 87 -10.96 -13.89 -0.68
CA LYS A 87 -10.52 -14.28 -2.04
C LYS A 87 -11.23 -13.48 -3.13
N LYS A 88 -12.53 -13.21 -2.96
CA LYS A 88 -13.32 -12.41 -3.91
C LYS A 88 -12.86 -10.96 -3.93
N VAL A 89 -12.69 -10.36 -2.76
CA VAL A 89 -12.25 -8.97 -2.63
C VAL A 89 -10.82 -8.78 -3.13
N ILE A 90 -9.89 -9.70 -2.83
CA ILE A 90 -8.52 -9.67 -3.39
C ILE A 90 -8.57 -9.69 -4.93
N ARG A 91 -9.36 -10.58 -5.54
CA ARG A 91 -9.49 -10.63 -7.01
C ARG A 91 -10.01 -9.33 -7.59
N ILE A 92 -11.06 -8.77 -7.01
CA ILE A 92 -11.63 -7.49 -7.47
C ILE A 92 -10.59 -6.36 -7.33
N ALA A 93 -9.91 -6.25 -6.19
CA ALA A 93 -8.88 -5.24 -5.96
C ALA A 93 -7.72 -5.37 -6.95
N VAL A 94 -7.21 -6.59 -7.18
CA VAL A 94 -6.14 -6.86 -8.15
C VAL A 94 -6.60 -6.53 -9.57
N THR A 95 -7.86 -6.81 -9.93
CA THR A 95 -8.41 -6.47 -11.26
C THR A 95 -8.50 -4.95 -11.42
N ILE A 96 -9.02 -4.22 -10.43
CA ILE A 96 -9.14 -2.76 -10.49
C ILE A 96 -7.76 -2.11 -10.62
N MET A 97 -6.81 -2.53 -9.77
CA MET A 97 -5.45 -2.01 -9.81
C MET A 97 -4.70 -2.44 -11.08
N GLY A 98 -4.97 -3.65 -11.57
CA GLY A 98 -4.43 -4.14 -12.84
C GLY A 98 -4.95 -3.37 -14.04
N LEU A 99 -6.23 -3.01 -14.06
CA LEU A 99 -6.79 -2.13 -15.08
C LEU A 99 -6.16 -0.72 -14.99
N GLY A 100 -5.97 -0.20 -13.78
CA GLY A 100 -5.25 1.05 -13.56
C GLY A 100 -3.82 1.01 -14.10
N TRP A 101 -3.11 -0.09 -13.87
CA TRP A 101 -1.78 -0.33 -14.44
C TRP A 101 -1.81 -0.32 -15.97
N VAL A 102 -2.68 -1.11 -16.59
CA VAL A 102 -2.79 -1.19 -18.05
C VAL A 102 -3.15 0.19 -18.67
N CYS A 103 -4.12 0.90 -18.09
CA CYS A 103 -4.50 2.23 -18.56
C CYS A 103 -3.34 3.23 -18.48
N SER A 104 -2.61 3.22 -17.36
CA SER A 104 -1.48 4.13 -17.16
C SER A 104 -0.26 3.76 -17.99
N GLU A 105 -0.09 2.49 -18.38
CA GLU A 105 0.99 2.06 -19.28
C GLU A 105 0.68 2.41 -20.74
N LEU A 106 -0.58 2.29 -21.15
CA LEU A 106 -1.00 2.58 -22.53
C LEU A 106 -1.10 4.07 -22.84
N LEU A 107 -1.54 4.88 -21.85
CA LEU A 107 -1.87 6.29 -22.03
C LEU A 107 -1.21 7.21 -20.99
N PRO A 108 0.08 7.04 -20.65
CA PRO A 108 0.71 7.80 -19.58
C PRO A 108 0.70 9.30 -19.85
N GLY A 109 1.03 9.71 -21.09
CA GLY A 109 1.06 11.11 -21.49
C GLY A 109 -0.31 11.81 -21.38
N HIS A 110 -1.40 11.14 -21.76
CA HIS A 110 -2.74 11.69 -21.61
C HIS A 110 -3.13 11.86 -20.15
N ILE A 111 -2.78 10.88 -19.32
CA ILE A 111 -3.09 10.93 -17.88
C ILE A 111 -2.32 12.08 -17.23
N VAL A 112 -1.04 12.23 -17.52
CA VAL A 112 -0.20 13.28 -16.93
C VAL A 112 -0.62 14.67 -17.43
N ALA A 113 -0.94 14.80 -18.74
CA ALA A 113 -1.40 16.05 -19.33
C ALA A 113 -2.72 16.58 -18.73
N MET A 114 -3.51 15.74 -18.06
CA MET A 114 -4.68 16.20 -17.31
C MET A 114 -4.33 17.01 -16.05
N PHE A 115 -3.07 16.95 -15.59
CA PHE A 115 -2.62 17.58 -14.34
C PHE A 115 -1.66 18.75 -14.55
N SER A 116 -1.00 18.84 -15.72
CA SER A 116 -0.05 19.90 -16.02
C SER A 116 0.08 20.11 -17.53
N ASP A 117 0.31 21.38 -17.92
CA ASP A 117 0.62 21.79 -19.30
C ASP A 117 2.13 21.89 -19.55
N ASP A 118 2.98 21.72 -18.54
CA ASP A 118 4.43 21.79 -18.65
C ASP A 118 4.99 20.52 -19.27
N ALA A 119 5.61 20.65 -20.46
CA ALA A 119 6.13 19.53 -21.24
C ALA A 119 7.33 18.82 -20.57
N GLU A 120 8.19 19.53 -19.84
CA GLU A 120 9.32 18.92 -19.12
C GLU A 120 8.83 18.13 -17.90
N LEU A 121 7.93 18.73 -17.13
CA LEU A 121 7.28 18.08 -15.99
C LEU A 121 6.56 16.82 -16.42
N ASN A 122 5.81 16.89 -17.52
CA ASN A 122 5.04 15.78 -18.05
C ASN A 122 5.93 14.59 -18.45
N LYS A 123 7.04 14.82 -19.14
CA LYS A 123 8.00 13.77 -19.51
C LYS A 123 8.55 13.04 -18.29
N LEU A 124 8.92 13.78 -17.25
CA LEU A 124 9.44 13.19 -16.01
C LEU A 124 8.35 12.42 -15.25
N ALA A 125 7.15 12.98 -15.20
CA ALA A 125 5.99 12.33 -14.58
C ALA A 125 5.54 11.06 -15.30
N GLU A 126 5.63 11.00 -16.66
CA GLU A 126 5.35 9.79 -17.44
C GLU A 126 6.28 8.64 -17.06
N VAL A 127 7.58 8.92 -16.98
CA VAL A 127 8.57 7.91 -16.58
C VAL A 127 8.32 7.46 -15.13
N GLY A 128 8.11 8.40 -14.22
CA GLY A 128 7.81 8.11 -12.83
C GLY A 128 6.52 7.30 -12.68
N LEU A 129 5.49 7.63 -13.45
CA LEU A 129 4.21 6.92 -13.46
C LEU A 129 4.41 5.46 -13.87
N ARG A 130 5.04 5.19 -15.00
CA ARG A 130 5.31 3.82 -15.50
C ARG A 130 6.04 2.97 -14.47
N ILE A 131 7.06 3.52 -13.83
CA ILE A 131 7.84 2.79 -12.83
C ILE A 131 6.99 2.50 -11.59
N THR A 132 6.30 3.52 -11.06
CA THR A 132 5.56 3.40 -9.80
C THR A 132 4.37 2.46 -9.90
N ILE A 133 3.61 2.50 -11.01
CA ILE A 133 2.41 1.69 -11.17
C ILE A 133 2.67 0.21 -11.44
N LEU A 134 3.91 -0.18 -11.72
CA LEU A 134 4.28 -1.58 -11.95
C LEU A 134 3.87 -2.49 -10.80
N SER A 135 3.88 -1.99 -9.57
CA SER A 135 3.47 -2.72 -8.36
C SER A 135 1.97 -2.65 -8.05
N PHE A 136 1.16 -1.92 -8.81
CA PHE A 136 -0.26 -1.69 -8.51
C PHE A 136 -1.06 -2.95 -8.19
N PRO A 137 -1.02 -4.03 -8.99
CA PRO A 137 -1.75 -5.26 -8.67
C PRO A 137 -1.37 -5.84 -7.30
N MET A 138 -0.09 -5.73 -6.93
CA MET A 138 0.44 -6.19 -5.64
C MET A 138 -0.03 -5.30 -4.50
N VAL A 139 -0.03 -3.98 -4.71
CA VAL A 139 -0.52 -2.98 -3.74
C VAL A 139 -2.01 -3.21 -3.44
N GLY A 140 -2.83 -3.49 -4.47
CA GLY A 140 -4.24 -3.80 -4.29
C GLY A 140 -4.47 -4.99 -3.36
N ALA A 141 -3.76 -6.10 -3.60
CA ALA A 141 -3.86 -7.28 -2.75
C ALA A 141 -3.34 -7.01 -1.31
N GLN A 142 -2.24 -6.27 -1.18
CA GLN A 142 -1.67 -5.91 0.12
C GLN A 142 -2.63 -5.09 0.97
N ILE A 143 -3.29 -4.07 0.39
CA ILE A 143 -4.28 -3.24 1.09
C ILE A 143 -5.42 -4.13 1.61
N VAL A 144 -5.94 -5.05 0.80
CA VAL A 144 -7.02 -5.96 1.21
C VAL A 144 -6.56 -6.86 2.35
N ILE A 145 -5.36 -7.45 2.29
CA ILE A 145 -4.82 -8.32 3.34
C ILE A 145 -4.64 -7.55 4.65
N THR A 146 -4.11 -6.34 4.60
CA THR A 146 -3.90 -5.49 5.78
C THR A 146 -5.23 -5.14 6.44
N ASN A 147 -6.23 -4.73 5.65
CA ASN A 147 -7.58 -4.43 6.15
C ASN A 147 -8.32 -5.68 6.65
N PHE A 148 -8.06 -6.86 6.07
CA PHE A 148 -8.60 -8.12 6.56
C PHE A 148 -8.14 -8.40 8.00
N PHE A 149 -6.86 -8.23 8.32
CA PHE A 149 -6.37 -8.40 9.68
C PHE A 149 -7.01 -7.41 10.66
N GLN A 150 -7.28 -6.20 10.21
CA GLN A 150 -8.01 -5.20 10.99
C GLN A 150 -9.46 -5.66 11.25
N SER A 151 -10.14 -6.20 10.24
CA SER A 151 -11.52 -6.67 10.32
C SER A 151 -11.74 -7.83 11.29
N ILE A 152 -10.74 -8.68 11.48
CA ILE A 152 -10.80 -9.82 12.43
C ILE A 152 -10.22 -9.48 13.82
N GLY A 153 -10.04 -8.18 14.12
CA GLY A 153 -9.53 -7.72 15.41
C GLY A 153 -8.03 -7.94 15.64
N LYS A 154 -7.26 -8.28 14.60
CA LYS A 154 -5.81 -8.44 14.67
C LYS A 154 -5.07 -7.16 14.26
N ALA A 155 -5.47 -6.03 14.83
CA ALA A 155 -4.94 -4.71 14.52
C ALA A 155 -3.40 -4.63 14.60
N LYS A 156 -2.78 -5.30 15.57
CA LYS A 156 -1.31 -5.34 15.71
C LYS A 156 -0.61 -5.87 14.45
N ILE A 157 -1.17 -6.91 13.80
CA ILE A 157 -0.61 -7.47 12.56
C ILE A 157 -0.80 -6.48 11.40
N SER A 158 -1.96 -5.84 11.31
CA SER A 158 -2.26 -4.82 10.30
C SER A 158 -1.28 -3.64 10.40
N ILE A 159 -1.08 -3.12 11.61
CA ILE A 159 -0.15 -2.01 11.90
C ILE A 159 1.29 -2.42 11.54
N LEU A 160 1.71 -3.61 11.97
CA LEU A 160 3.06 -4.12 11.68
C LEU A 160 3.32 -4.22 10.17
N LEU A 161 2.37 -4.75 9.40
CA LEU A 161 2.50 -4.84 7.94
C LEU A 161 2.56 -3.46 7.28
N SER A 162 1.78 -2.50 7.76
CA SER A 162 1.79 -1.12 7.25
C SER A 162 3.10 -0.41 7.58
N LEU A 163 3.57 -0.53 8.82
CA LEU A 163 4.85 0.07 9.25
C LEU A 163 6.05 -0.60 8.57
N ALA A 164 6.03 -1.93 8.41
CA ALA A 164 7.09 -2.65 7.72
C ALA A 164 7.26 -2.16 6.27
N ARG A 165 6.15 -1.95 5.55
CA ARG A 165 6.20 -1.37 4.20
C ARG A 165 6.91 -0.02 4.20
N GLN A 166 6.56 0.85 5.12
CA GLN A 166 7.02 2.23 5.15
C GLN A 166 8.42 2.37 5.73
N LEU A 167 8.66 1.81 6.90
CA LEU A 167 9.91 2.01 7.65
C LEU A 167 10.98 0.96 7.32
N LEU A 168 10.57 -0.30 7.15
CA LEU A 168 11.52 -1.40 6.97
C LEU A 168 11.94 -1.58 5.51
N PHE A 169 11.02 -1.36 4.56
CA PHE A 169 11.32 -1.56 3.15
C PHE A 169 11.57 -0.26 2.41
N LEU A 170 10.66 0.74 2.49
CA LEU A 170 10.77 1.94 1.68
C LEU A 170 11.96 2.83 2.08
N ILE A 171 12.14 3.12 3.38
CA ILE A 171 13.22 4.02 3.82
C ILE A 171 14.62 3.47 3.46
N PRO A 172 14.97 2.21 3.76
CA PRO A 172 16.29 1.71 3.38
C PRO A 172 16.50 1.72 1.86
N LEU A 173 15.48 1.39 1.08
CA LEU A 173 15.56 1.39 -0.39
C LEU A 173 15.75 2.81 -0.94
N LEU A 174 15.11 3.82 -0.36
CA LEU A 174 15.28 5.22 -0.75
C LEU A 174 16.72 5.73 -0.53
N TYR A 175 17.43 5.20 0.46
CA TYR A 175 18.82 5.58 0.71
C TYR A 175 19.83 4.69 -0.03
N THR A 176 19.50 3.45 -0.35
CA THR A 176 20.46 2.53 -0.99
C THR A 176 20.36 2.56 -2.51
N LEU A 177 19.16 2.54 -3.07
CA LEU A 177 18.96 2.39 -4.51
C LEU A 177 19.50 3.56 -5.36
N PRO A 178 19.33 4.84 -4.98
CA PRO A 178 19.87 5.95 -5.73
C PRO A 178 21.41 5.95 -5.80
N HIS A 179 22.07 5.43 -4.75
CA HIS A 179 23.52 5.35 -4.69
C HIS A 179 24.09 4.11 -5.40
N MET A 180 23.24 3.10 -5.71
CA MET A 180 23.67 1.90 -6.41
C MET A 180 23.69 2.16 -7.93
N ALA A 181 24.84 1.90 -8.56
CA ALA A 181 25.01 1.90 -10.01
C ALA A 181 24.66 3.22 -10.73
N GLY A 182 24.66 4.37 -10.06
CA GLY A 182 24.35 5.66 -10.69
C GLY A 182 22.91 5.77 -11.18
N LEU A 183 21.98 5.14 -10.49
CA LEU A 183 20.55 5.18 -10.85
C LEU A 183 19.90 6.53 -10.53
N ASP A 184 20.50 7.36 -9.68
CA ASP A 184 20.03 8.70 -9.32
C ASP A 184 18.50 8.76 -9.11
N ILE A 185 17.82 9.58 -9.89
CA ILE A 185 16.36 9.75 -9.81
C ILE A 185 15.57 8.45 -10.10
N TYR A 186 16.06 7.61 -11.01
CA TYR A 186 15.41 6.32 -11.31
C TYR A 186 15.47 5.36 -10.12
N GLY A 187 16.51 5.45 -9.31
CA GLY A 187 16.63 4.73 -8.05
C GLY A 187 15.55 5.15 -7.03
N VAL A 188 15.24 6.46 -6.96
CA VAL A 188 14.15 6.96 -6.10
C VAL A 188 12.80 6.42 -6.58
N TRP A 189 12.51 6.50 -7.88
CA TRP A 189 11.27 5.94 -8.45
C TRP A 189 11.18 4.42 -8.27
N GLY A 190 12.26 3.69 -8.47
CA GLY A 190 12.32 2.23 -8.33
C GLY A 190 12.19 1.73 -6.89
N SER A 191 12.50 2.57 -5.90
CA SER A 191 12.36 2.21 -4.47
C SER A 191 10.92 1.91 -4.08
N MET A 192 9.95 2.61 -4.68
CA MET A 192 8.52 2.43 -4.36
C MET A 192 8.00 1.05 -4.77
N PRO A 193 8.09 0.61 -6.06
CA PRO A 193 7.58 -0.69 -6.46
C PRO A 193 8.34 -1.85 -5.82
N LEU A 194 9.63 -1.68 -5.52
CA LEU A 194 10.39 -2.69 -4.79
C LEU A 194 9.92 -2.83 -3.34
N ALA A 195 9.71 -1.71 -2.63
CA ALA A 195 9.15 -1.73 -1.28
C ALA A 195 7.76 -2.35 -1.25
N ASP A 196 6.90 -2.02 -2.23
CA ASP A 196 5.56 -2.59 -2.35
C ASP A 196 5.58 -4.09 -2.62
N THR A 197 6.52 -4.56 -3.47
CA THR A 197 6.70 -5.98 -3.76
C THR A 197 7.13 -6.75 -2.51
N LEU A 198 8.11 -6.25 -1.76
CA LEU A 198 8.56 -6.85 -0.51
C LEU A 198 7.44 -6.88 0.54
N ALA A 199 6.71 -5.79 0.67
CA ALA A 199 5.58 -5.70 1.58
C ALA A 199 4.43 -6.64 1.20
N PHE A 200 4.16 -6.81 -0.09
CA PHE A 200 3.18 -7.79 -0.59
C PHE A 200 3.59 -9.22 -0.25
N ILE A 201 4.87 -9.58 -0.46
CA ILE A 201 5.40 -10.89 -0.08
C ILE A 201 5.22 -11.11 1.43
N ALA A 202 5.59 -10.14 2.27
CA ALA A 202 5.41 -10.21 3.72
C ALA A 202 3.93 -10.40 4.10
N ALA A 203 3.02 -9.66 3.45
CA ALA A 203 1.59 -9.75 3.70
C ALA A 203 1.03 -11.15 3.34
N ILE A 204 1.42 -11.70 2.18
CA ILE A 204 1.00 -13.05 1.77
C ILE A 204 1.54 -14.13 2.73
N LEU A 205 2.81 -14.05 3.10
CA LEU A 205 3.39 -15.02 4.03
C LEU A 205 2.68 -14.99 5.38
N THR A 206 2.42 -13.79 5.91
CA THR A 206 1.67 -13.59 7.16
C THR A 206 0.25 -14.15 7.05
N LEU A 207 -0.45 -13.89 5.93
CA LEU A 207 -1.79 -14.41 5.69
C LEU A 207 -1.80 -15.94 5.62
N ARG A 208 -0.87 -16.53 4.88
CA ARG A 208 -0.76 -18.00 4.75
C ARG A 208 -0.45 -18.65 6.09
N TRP A 209 0.45 -18.08 6.86
CA TRP A 209 0.77 -18.57 8.20
C TRP A 209 -0.45 -18.51 9.12
N TYR A 210 -1.16 -17.38 9.11
CA TYR A 210 -2.35 -17.19 9.93
C TYR A 210 -3.48 -18.17 9.57
N LEU A 211 -3.76 -18.35 8.28
CA LEU A 211 -4.78 -19.28 7.81
C LEU A 211 -4.44 -20.75 8.15
N LYS A 212 -3.18 -21.16 8.00
CA LYS A 212 -2.73 -22.48 8.43
C LYS A 212 -2.94 -22.73 9.92
N LYS A 213 -2.59 -21.75 10.75
CA LYS A 213 -2.77 -21.84 12.20
C LYS A 213 -4.25 -21.92 12.59
N THR A 214 -5.12 -21.20 11.91
CA THR A 214 -6.56 -21.20 12.18
C THR A 214 -7.23 -22.51 11.71
N HIS A 215 -6.81 -23.07 10.57
CA HIS A 215 -7.29 -24.40 10.13
C HIS A 215 -6.79 -25.53 11.04
N GLY A 216 -5.57 -25.45 11.55
CA GLY A 216 -5.06 -26.44 12.52
C GLY A 216 -5.84 -26.44 13.85
N LEU A 217 -6.41 -25.32 14.25
CA LEU A 217 -7.27 -25.24 15.45
C LEU A 217 -8.68 -25.77 15.23
N GLN A 218 -9.18 -25.79 13.98
CA GLN A 218 -10.50 -26.34 13.64
C GLN A 218 -10.52 -27.88 13.59
N THR A 219 -9.37 -28.51 13.38
CA THR A 219 -9.25 -29.97 13.34
C THR A 219 -9.18 -30.57 14.75
N ILE A 220 -9.04 -29.74 15.78
CA ILE A 220 -8.88 -30.14 17.19
C ILE A 220 -10.16 -29.81 18.02
N ALA A 221 -11.11 -29.08 17.46
CA ALA A 221 -12.40 -28.74 18.09
C ALA A 221 -13.58 -29.40 17.37
#